data_845f1f7db9fa36f60546f79748e0f2f0
#
_entry.id   845f1f7db9fa36f60546f79748e0f2f0
#
_cell.length_a   1.000
_cell.length_b   1.000
_cell.length_c   1.000
_cell.angle_alpha   90.00
_cell.angle_beta   90.00
_cell.angle_gamma   90.00
#
_symmetry.space_group_name_H-M   'P 1'
#
loop_
_entity.id
_entity.type
_entity.pdbx_description
1 polymer ?
#
loop_
_entity_poly.entity_id
_entity_poly.type
_entity_poly.pdbx_seq_one_letter_code
_entity_poly.pdbx_strand_id
1 'polypeptide(L)'
;MYSLSAAYPNPFNPVTTMNFTLPDAGNVNVQVYNLQGQIVSTLLSGYQAADTYTLIWEAYQVPSGLYFVKAEADGFSETQKLILLK
;
A
#
# COMPACT_ATOMS: atom_id res chain seq x y z
N MET A 1 -10.29 -11.96 -8.24
CA MET A 1 -9.81 -10.75 -8.93
C MET A 1 -8.90 -9.97 -8.01
N TYR A 2 -7.75 -9.59 -8.52
CA TYR A 2 -6.84 -8.72 -7.76
C TYR A 2 -7.49 -7.36 -7.55
N SER A 3 -7.38 -6.81 -6.35
CA SER A 3 -7.85 -5.45 -6.10
C SER A 3 -7.13 -4.83 -4.92
N LEU A 4 -6.94 -3.52 -5.01
CA LEU A 4 -6.44 -2.72 -3.90
C LEU A 4 -7.51 -1.68 -3.60
N SER A 5 -8.12 -1.76 -2.41
CA SER A 5 -9.16 -0.81 -2.04
C SER A 5 -8.56 0.59 -1.82
N ALA A 6 -9.40 1.60 -1.90
CA ALA A 6 -8.97 2.94 -1.56
C ALA A 6 -8.52 2.98 -0.11
N ALA A 7 -7.41 3.67 0.16
CA ALA A 7 -6.93 3.87 1.51
C ALA A 7 -7.93 4.74 2.29
N TYR A 8 -8.17 4.39 3.54
CA TYR A 8 -9.08 5.15 4.38
C TYR A 8 -8.54 5.23 5.80
N PRO A 9 -8.52 6.41 6.38
CA PRO A 9 -8.81 7.72 5.81
C PRO A 9 -7.74 8.17 4.82
N ASN A 10 -8.12 9.07 3.91
CA ASN A 10 -7.19 9.68 2.96
C ASN A 10 -7.77 11.03 2.54
N PRO A 11 -7.25 12.18 2.97
CA PRO A 11 -6.00 12.35 3.76
C PRO A 11 -6.05 11.67 5.13
N PHE A 12 -4.87 11.35 5.66
CA PHE A 12 -4.78 10.61 6.91
C PHE A 12 -3.75 11.23 7.87
N ASN A 13 -3.87 10.90 9.17
CA ASN A 13 -3.00 11.45 10.21
C ASN A 13 -2.95 10.50 11.41
N PRO A 14 -1.87 9.77 11.63
CA PRO A 14 -0.84 9.40 10.67
C PRO A 14 -1.03 7.97 10.15
N VAL A 15 -2.20 7.37 10.36
CA VAL A 15 -2.47 5.96 10.04
C VAL A 15 -3.54 5.86 8.98
N THR A 16 -3.31 5.01 7.98
CA THR A 16 -4.33 4.70 6.99
C THR A 16 -4.36 3.19 6.75
N THR A 17 -5.48 2.70 6.26
CA THR A 17 -5.71 1.28 6.05
C THR A 17 -6.24 1.04 4.65
N MET A 18 -5.81 -0.06 4.03
CA MET A 18 -6.31 -0.50 2.74
C MET A 18 -6.38 -2.02 2.72
N ASN A 19 -7.22 -2.57 1.85
CA ASN A 19 -7.34 -4.01 1.70
C ASN A 19 -6.81 -4.42 0.33
N PHE A 20 -5.99 -5.47 0.31
CA PHE A 20 -5.44 -6.04 -0.91
C PHE A 20 -5.96 -7.45 -1.06
N THR A 21 -6.66 -7.72 -2.17
CA THR A 21 -7.20 -9.04 -2.46
C THR A 21 -6.29 -9.77 -3.43
N LEU A 22 -5.80 -10.93 -3.00
CA LEU A 22 -4.95 -11.80 -3.79
C LEU A 22 -5.77 -13.07 -4.10
N PRO A 23 -6.27 -13.22 -5.34
CA PRO A 23 -7.15 -14.36 -5.65
C PRO A 23 -6.40 -15.68 -5.77
N ASP A 24 -5.11 -15.64 -6.13
CA ASP A 24 -4.28 -16.82 -6.27
C ASP A 24 -2.98 -16.62 -5.49
N ALA A 25 -2.51 -17.67 -4.85
CA ALA A 25 -1.23 -17.61 -4.13
C ALA A 25 -0.10 -17.24 -5.10
N GLY A 26 0.81 -16.40 -4.65
CA GLY A 26 1.93 -15.98 -5.47
C GLY A 26 2.76 -14.90 -4.81
N ASN A 27 3.75 -14.42 -5.52
CA ASN A 27 4.61 -13.34 -5.04
C ASN A 27 3.91 -12.00 -5.19
N VAL A 28 3.99 -11.20 -4.13
CA VAL A 28 3.39 -9.87 -4.10
C VAL A 28 4.39 -8.86 -3.56
N ASN A 29 4.13 -7.60 -3.87
CA ASN A 29 4.94 -6.51 -3.35
C ASN A 29 4.04 -5.28 -3.22
N VAL A 30 3.83 -4.81 -2.00
CA VAL A 30 3.06 -3.60 -1.74
C VAL A 30 3.94 -2.65 -0.96
N GLN A 31 4.33 -1.56 -1.59
CA GLN A 31 5.30 -0.61 -1.04
C GLN A 31 4.79 0.81 -1.16
N VAL A 32 5.25 1.66 -0.25
CA VAL A 32 4.94 3.08 -0.25
C VAL A 32 6.18 3.85 -0.67
N TYR A 33 5.99 4.82 -1.57
CA TYR A 33 7.05 5.64 -2.14
C TYR A 33 6.78 7.11 -1.84
N ASN A 34 7.86 7.89 -1.70
CA ASN A 34 7.75 9.34 -1.64
C ASN A 34 7.77 9.94 -3.07
N LEU A 35 7.73 11.26 -3.15
CA LEU A 35 7.71 11.95 -4.45
C LEU A 35 8.99 11.75 -5.26
N GLN A 36 10.10 11.42 -4.61
CA GLN A 36 11.37 11.16 -5.28
C GLN A 36 11.46 9.71 -5.79
N GLY A 37 10.42 8.90 -5.54
CA GLY A 37 10.43 7.50 -5.94
C GLY A 37 11.17 6.59 -4.99
N GLN A 38 11.53 7.06 -3.80
CA GLN A 38 12.21 6.25 -2.81
C GLN A 38 11.19 5.46 -2.00
N ILE A 39 11.52 4.20 -1.71
CA ILE A 39 10.68 3.35 -0.88
C ILE A 39 10.79 3.81 0.57
N VAL A 40 9.66 4.16 1.16
CA VAL A 40 9.62 4.58 2.57
C VAL A 40 9.02 3.53 3.48
N SER A 41 8.29 2.56 2.93
CA SER A 41 7.72 1.47 3.72
C SER A 41 7.36 0.30 2.81
N THR A 42 7.44 -0.92 3.34
CA THR A 42 6.96 -2.12 2.66
C THR A 42 5.83 -2.70 3.51
N LEU A 43 4.65 -2.79 2.93
CA LEU A 43 3.46 -3.24 3.65
C LEU A 43 3.22 -4.73 3.54
N LEU A 44 3.61 -5.31 2.40
CA LEU A 44 3.46 -6.75 2.16
C LEU A 44 4.47 -7.15 1.09
N SER A 45 5.17 -8.27 1.28
CA SER A 45 6.10 -8.74 0.27
C SER A 45 6.30 -10.25 0.40
N GLY A 46 6.74 -10.86 -0.71
CA GLY A 46 7.07 -12.27 -0.76
C GLY A 46 5.90 -13.12 -1.24
N TYR A 47 6.06 -14.44 -1.08
CA TYR A 47 5.05 -15.40 -1.48
C TYR A 47 3.92 -15.42 -0.44
N GLN A 48 2.71 -15.18 -0.89
CA GLN A 48 1.54 -15.10 0.00
C GLN A 48 0.44 -16.04 -0.50
N ALA A 49 -0.34 -16.56 0.46
CA ALA A 49 -1.52 -17.37 0.14
C ALA A 49 -2.62 -16.48 -0.43
N ALA A 50 -3.54 -17.09 -1.19
CA ALA A 50 -4.73 -16.38 -1.66
C ALA A 50 -5.57 -15.94 -0.46
N ASP A 51 -5.83 -14.64 -0.35
CA ASP A 51 -6.58 -14.07 0.75
C ASP A 51 -6.82 -12.58 0.48
N THR A 52 -7.59 -11.97 1.36
CA THR A 52 -7.70 -10.51 1.43
C THR A 52 -6.88 -10.05 2.64
N TYR A 53 -5.90 -9.18 2.38
CA TYR A 53 -4.98 -8.69 3.39
C TYR A 53 -5.36 -7.27 3.79
N THR A 54 -5.45 -7.03 5.08
CA THR A 54 -5.64 -5.69 5.62
C THR A 54 -4.27 -5.09 5.86
N LEU A 55 -3.95 -4.03 5.13
CA LEU A 55 -2.65 -3.37 5.18
C LEU A 55 -2.80 -2.04 5.90
N ILE A 56 -1.96 -1.84 6.92
CA ILE A 56 -1.99 -0.64 7.74
C ILE A 56 -0.66 0.06 7.58
N TRP A 57 -0.70 1.35 7.22
CA TRP A 57 0.50 2.16 7.18
C TRP A 57 0.48 3.18 8.31
N GLU A 58 1.46 3.04 9.19
CA GLU A 58 1.66 3.93 10.33
C GLU A 58 2.81 4.88 9.99
N ALA A 59 2.46 6.07 9.52
CA ALA A 59 3.42 7.01 8.95
C ALA A 59 3.97 8.00 9.98
N TYR A 60 4.33 7.49 11.16
CA TYR A 60 4.80 8.35 12.25
C TYR A 60 6.14 9.01 11.96
N GLN A 61 7.00 8.35 11.19
CA GLN A 61 8.40 8.73 11.03
C GLN A 61 8.70 9.50 9.75
N VAL A 62 7.67 9.80 8.96
CA VAL A 62 7.86 10.54 7.71
C VAL A 62 7.08 11.85 7.76
N PRO A 63 7.54 12.87 7.01
CA PRO A 63 6.87 14.17 7.05
C PRO A 63 5.54 14.16 6.31
N SER A 64 4.70 15.14 6.63
CA SER A 64 3.47 15.38 5.86
C SER A 64 3.80 15.59 4.39
N GLY A 65 2.92 15.14 3.53
CA GLY A 65 3.09 15.30 2.10
C GLY A 65 2.41 14.20 1.30
N LEU A 66 2.80 14.12 0.03
CA LEU A 66 2.25 13.12 -0.90
C LEU A 66 3.11 11.88 -0.92
N TYR A 67 2.43 10.74 -0.92
CA TYR A 67 3.04 9.43 -1.03
C TYR A 67 2.23 8.61 -2.03
N PHE A 68 2.83 7.52 -2.49
CA PHE A 68 2.16 6.60 -3.40
C PHE A 68 2.33 5.19 -2.87
N VAL A 69 1.24 4.44 -2.81
CA VAL A 69 1.31 3.01 -2.54
C VAL A 69 1.16 2.28 -3.86
N LYS A 70 2.07 1.33 -4.12
CA LYS A 70 2.04 0.52 -5.33
C LYS A 70 1.93 -0.94 -4.93
N ALA A 71 0.90 -1.60 -5.43
CA ALA A 71 0.68 -3.03 -5.23
C ALA A 71 0.98 -3.75 -6.53
N GLU A 72 1.83 -4.78 -6.43
CA GLU A 72 2.20 -5.60 -7.58
C GLU A 72 2.03 -7.07 -7.24
N ALA A 73 1.47 -7.82 -8.19
CA ALA A 73 1.36 -9.27 -8.14
C ALA A 73 1.44 -9.76 -9.58
N ASP A 74 1.34 -11.06 -9.78
CA ASP A 74 1.45 -11.65 -11.13
C ASP A 74 0.40 -11.04 -12.06
N GLY A 75 0.86 -10.26 -13.05
CA GLY A 75 0.01 -9.61 -14.03
C GLY A 75 -0.84 -8.46 -13.52
N PHE A 76 -0.63 -8.03 -12.26
CA PHE A 76 -1.42 -6.97 -11.65
C PHE A 76 -0.51 -5.88 -11.12
N SER A 77 -0.90 -4.63 -11.33
CA SER A 77 -0.21 -3.47 -10.75
C SER A 77 -1.20 -2.34 -10.58
N GLU A 78 -1.21 -1.75 -9.39
CA GLU A 78 -2.07 -0.61 -9.09
C GLU A 78 -1.35 0.35 -8.16
N THR A 79 -1.53 1.64 -8.39
CA THR A 79 -0.91 2.70 -7.60
C THR A 79 -1.98 3.66 -7.10
N GLN A 80 -1.89 4.04 -5.83
CA GLN A 80 -2.78 5.05 -5.24
C GLN A 80 -1.97 6.19 -4.65
N LYS A 81 -2.55 7.37 -4.69
CA LYS A 81 -2.00 8.55 -4.02
C LYS A 81 -2.49 8.58 -2.58
N LEU A 82 -1.55 8.86 -1.66
CA LEU A 82 -1.82 8.99 -0.23
C LEU A 82 -1.41 10.39 0.21
N ILE A 83 -2.26 11.05 0.99
CA ILE A 83 -1.99 12.40 1.50
C ILE A 83 -1.87 12.32 3.01
N LEU A 84 -0.67 12.56 3.53
CA LEU A 84 -0.40 12.56 4.96
C LEU A 84 -0.44 14.00 5.48
N LEU A 85 -1.35 14.25 6.40
CA LEU A 85 -1.51 15.56 7.04
C LEU A 85 -1.33 15.38 8.54
N LYS A 86 -0.16 15.67 9.03
CA LYS A 86 0.12 15.62 10.47
C LYS A 86 -0.28 16.88 11.16
#